data_62acfb7baa88ab4d0d9b9b99596b2156
#
_entry.id   62acfb7baa88ab4d0d9b9b99596b2156
#
_cell.length_a   1.000
_cell.length_b   1.000
_cell.length_c   1.000
_cell.angle_alpha   90.00
_cell.angle_beta   90.00
_cell.angle_gamma   90.00
#
_symmetry.space_group_name_H-M   'P 1'
#
loop_
_entity.id
_entity.type
_entity.pdbx_description
1 polymer ?
#
loop_
_entity_poly.entity_id
_entity_poly.type
_entity_poly.pdbx_seq_one_letter_code
_entity_poly.pdbx_strand_id
1 'polypeptide(L)'
;SSRYVGTPDITASNFVLAEGVTPNANTISFQDVSVQLQQYGVLFKYSSKVEQLYEDDIPGEMVKLTGETLAEVMEMVRYGVLKAGSTVIYANGSSRSAINTAISLNAIRKAARTLESNRSRRVTSRLAPGVNFGTRAVQPAYVIFCHTDAVSDIRNLPGFTRVEEYGSFKPIHDREIGACEDFRFISSPLLKSFAAAGSATLNGMLSVGAANVDVYPFIIIGEDCWGQVALKGMSAIKPVVLKASQTNHANPLGQFGYVGASTWFATVRLNDAFMARIEAGVTAL
;
A
#
# COMPACT_ATOMS: atom_id res chain seq x y z
N SER A 1 -16.09 3.08 -13.16
CA SER A 1 -15.54 1.88 -13.79
C SER A 1 -14.24 2.24 -14.49
N SER A 2 -13.15 1.62 -14.10
CA SER A 2 -11.88 1.71 -14.82
C SER A 2 -11.84 0.60 -15.87
N ARG A 3 -11.36 0.92 -17.07
CA ARG A 3 -11.21 -0.03 -18.16
C ARG A 3 -9.73 -0.37 -18.31
N TYR A 4 -9.41 -1.63 -18.22
CA TYR A 4 -8.08 -2.12 -18.54
C TYR A 4 -8.02 -2.62 -19.98
N VAL A 5 -7.01 -2.21 -20.71
CA VAL A 5 -6.75 -2.66 -22.09
C VAL A 5 -5.58 -3.61 -22.07
N GLY A 6 -5.82 -4.88 -22.34
CA GLY A 6 -4.75 -5.86 -22.53
C GLY A 6 -3.99 -5.59 -23.84
N THR A 7 -2.67 -5.68 -23.84
CA THR A 7 -1.88 -5.68 -25.08
C THR A 7 -2.06 -7.03 -25.78
N PRO A 8 -2.30 -7.05 -27.09
CA PRO A 8 -2.39 -8.31 -27.84
C PRO A 8 -1.04 -9.05 -27.81
N ASP A 9 -1.10 -10.37 -27.93
CA ASP A 9 0.10 -11.18 -28.03
C ASP A 9 0.85 -10.85 -29.33
N ILE A 10 2.06 -10.29 -29.22
CA ILE A 10 2.79 -9.75 -30.37
C ILE A 10 3.74 -10.82 -30.87
N THR A 11 3.37 -11.48 -31.97
CA THR A 11 4.29 -12.32 -32.75
C THR A 11 4.65 -11.57 -34.02
N ALA A 12 5.94 -11.36 -34.28
CA ALA A 12 6.41 -10.53 -35.40
C ALA A 12 5.86 -10.97 -36.75
N SER A 13 5.66 -12.26 -36.95
CA SER A 13 5.10 -12.83 -38.19
C SER A 13 3.66 -12.35 -38.48
N ASN A 14 2.89 -11.98 -37.47
CA ASN A 14 1.50 -11.53 -37.63
C ASN A 14 1.41 -10.07 -38.12
N PHE A 15 2.54 -9.37 -38.17
CA PHE A 15 2.63 -7.96 -38.57
C PHE A 15 3.37 -7.76 -39.89
N VAL A 16 3.71 -8.85 -40.60
CA VAL A 16 4.31 -8.76 -41.93
C VAL A 16 3.20 -8.37 -42.91
N LEU A 17 3.42 -7.26 -43.61
CA LEU A 17 2.48 -6.79 -44.63
C LEU A 17 2.86 -7.39 -45.99
N ALA A 18 1.92 -8.04 -46.66
CA ALA A 18 2.07 -8.45 -48.04
C ALA A 18 1.62 -7.32 -48.97
N GLU A 19 2.34 -7.10 -50.07
CA GLU A 19 2.01 -6.07 -51.05
C GLU A 19 0.62 -6.30 -51.65
N GLY A 20 -0.23 -5.28 -51.62
CA GLY A 20 -1.58 -5.34 -52.20
C GLY A 20 -2.63 -6.10 -51.36
N VAL A 21 -2.28 -6.57 -50.14
CA VAL A 21 -3.21 -7.29 -49.25
C VAL A 21 -3.52 -6.46 -48.01
N THR A 22 -4.80 -6.23 -47.75
CA THR A 22 -5.21 -5.54 -46.47
C THR A 22 -4.93 -6.49 -45.30
N PRO A 23 -4.15 -6.07 -44.30
CA PRO A 23 -3.88 -6.89 -43.11
C PRO A 23 -5.15 -7.11 -42.29
N ASN A 24 -5.21 -8.24 -41.60
CA ASN A 24 -6.28 -8.50 -40.65
C ASN A 24 -6.25 -7.49 -39.50
N ALA A 25 -7.38 -6.91 -39.17
CA ALA A 25 -7.50 -5.99 -38.05
C ALA A 25 -7.40 -6.75 -36.71
N ASN A 26 -6.53 -6.29 -35.83
CA ASN A 26 -6.47 -6.79 -34.47
C ASN A 26 -7.62 -6.21 -33.64
N THR A 27 -8.27 -7.04 -32.84
CA THR A 27 -9.33 -6.62 -31.92
C THR A 27 -8.74 -6.30 -30.55
N ILE A 28 -9.20 -5.21 -29.97
CA ILE A 28 -8.84 -4.81 -28.60
C ILE A 28 -9.96 -5.27 -27.68
N SER A 29 -9.61 -6.05 -26.65
CA SER A 29 -10.56 -6.46 -25.61
C SER A 29 -10.45 -5.52 -24.41
N PHE A 30 -11.61 -5.12 -23.89
CA PHE A 30 -11.70 -4.30 -22.68
C PHE A 30 -12.27 -5.15 -21.55
N GLN A 31 -11.64 -5.04 -20.36
CA GLN A 31 -12.16 -5.66 -19.15
C GLN A 31 -12.62 -4.55 -18.21
N ASP A 32 -13.88 -4.60 -17.80
CA ASP A 32 -14.43 -3.67 -16.81
C ASP A 32 -14.17 -4.22 -15.40
N VAL A 33 -13.58 -3.39 -14.56
CA VAL A 33 -13.39 -3.66 -13.13
C VAL A 33 -14.41 -2.85 -12.36
N SER A 34 -15.28 -3.53 -11.60
CA SER A 34 -16.29 -2.90 -10.74
C SER A 34 -15.85 -2.93 -9.28
N VAL A 35 -16.13 -1.87 -8.55
CA VAL A 35 -15.89 -1.79 -7.11
C VAL A 35 -17.07 -1.10 -6.43
N GLN A 36 -17.43 -1.58 -5.24
CA GLN A 36 -18.46 -0.97 -4.42
C GLN A 36 -17.83 -0.01 -3.42
N LEU A 37 -18.28 1.24 -3.41
CA LEU A 37 -17.89 2.22 -2.42
C LEU A 37 -18.47 1.86 -1.05
N GLN A 38 -17.66 1.99 -0.01
CA GLN A 38 -18.07 1.82 1.36
C GLN A 38 -17.86 3.11 2.14
N GLN A 39 -18.72 3.37 3.11
CA GLN A 39 -18.58 4.49 4.01
C GLN A 39 -17.80 4.06 5.25
N TYR A 40 -16.72 4.77 5.55
CA TYR A 40 -15.91 4.62 6.75
C TYR A 40 -16.09 5.85 7.62
N GLY A 41 -16.15 5.67 8.94
CA GLY A 41 -16.28 6.77 9.86
C GLY A 41 -15.71 6.45 11.22
N VAL A 42 -15.34 7.50 11.94
CA VAL A 42 -14.83 7.45 13.31
C VAL A 42 -15.62 8.46 14.12
N LEU A 43 -16.00 8.09 15.32
CA LEU A 43 -16.75 8.95 16.25
C LEU A 43 -16.13 8.86 17.65
N PHE A 44 -15.75 10.00 18.20
CA PHE A 44 -15.31 10.15 19.59
C PHE A 44 -16.36 10.88 20.39
N LYS A 45 -16.50 10.52 21.67
CA LYS A 45 -17.43 11.11 22.62
C LYS A 45 -16.66 11.72 23.78
N TYR A 46 -17.03 12.91 24.21
CA TYR A 46 -16.46 13.54 25.40
C TYR A 46 -17.59 14.11 26.30
N SER A 47 -17.31 14.33 27.58
CA SER A 47 -18.25 14.88 28.49
C SER A 47 -18.10 16.39 28.67
N SER A 48 -19.20 17.09 28.99
CA SER A 48 -19.16 18.53 29.27
C SER A 48 -18.25 18.89 30.45
N LYS A 49 -18.10 17.97 31.43
CA LYS A 49 -17.18 18.17 32.55
C LYS A 49 -15.71 18.23 32.09
N VAL A 50 -15.32 17.41 31.12
CA VAL A 50 -13.97 17.43 30.57
C VAL A 50 -13.73 18.74 29.82
N GLU A 51 -14.70 19.21 29.03
CA GLU A 51 -14.58 20.48 28.29
C GLU A 51 -14.50 21.71 29.23
N GLN A 52 -15.14 21.65 30.40
CA GLN A 52 -15.21 22.78 31.32
C GLN A 52 -14.11 22.81 32.39
N LEU A 53 -13.55 21.64 32.76
CA LEU A 53 -12.59 21.52 33.86
C LEU A 53 -11.14 21.39 33.39
N TYR A 54 -10.91 21.00 32.12
CA TYR A 54 -9.57 20.92 31.55
C TYR A 54 -9.15 22.25 30.94
N GLU A 55 -7.89 22.62 31.10
CA GLU A 55 -7.30 23.82 30.54
C GLU A 55 -7.03 23.71 29.02
N ASP A 56 -6.87 22.45 28.52
CA ASP A 56 -6.56 22.18 27.12
C ASP A 56 -7.84 22.13 26.24
N ASP A 57 -7.69 22.49 24.96
CA ASP A 57 -8.74 22.38 23.94
C ASP A 57 -8.96 20.92 23.52
N ILE A 58 -9.66 20.15 24.35
CA ILE A 58 -9.96 18.73 24.10
C ILE A 58 -10.69 18.50 22.77
N PRO A 59 -11.74 19.27 22.39
CA PRO A 59 -12.37 19.12 21.08
C PRO A 59 -11.41 19.32 19.91
N GLY A 60 -10.49 20.27 19.99
CA GLY A 60 -9.47 20.51 18.97
C GLY A 60 -8.50 19.33 18.78
N GLU A 61 -8.01 18.76 19.87
CA GLU A 61 -7.17 17.58 19.83
C GLU A 61 -7.92 16.34 19.29
N MET A 62 -9.19 16.17 19.64
CA MET A 62 -10.04 15.10 19.11
C MET A 62 -10.27 15.22 17.60
N VAL A 63 -10.34 16.43 17.05
CA VAL A 63 -10.43 16.63 15.59
C VAL A 63 -9.18 16.12 14.88
N LYS A 64 -8.00 16.41 15.42
CA LYS A 64 -6.72 15.89 14.87
C LYS A 64 -6.69 14.36 14.92
N LEU A 65 -7.00 13.79 16.09
CA LEU A 65 -7.02 12.34 16.29
C LEU A 65 -8.04 11.64 15.37
N THR A 66 -9.20 12.26 15.13
CA THR A 66 -10.20 11.76 14.18
C THR A 66 -9.64 11.68 12.77
N GLY A 67 -8.91 12.71 12.33
CA GLY A 67 -8.28 12.74 11.02
C GLY A 67 -7.20 11.67 10.87
N GLU A 68 -6.32 11.53 11.84
CA GLU A 68 -5.27 10.51 11.87
C GLU A 68 -5.84 9.10 11.86
N THR A 69 -6.81 8.81 12.73
CA THR A 69 -7.45 7.49 12.81
C THR A 69 -8.14 7.12 11.49
N LEU A 70 -8.82 8.08 10.85
CA LEU A 70 -9.50 7.81 9.59
C LEU A 70 -8.49 7.58 8.44
N ALA A 71 -7.36 8.29 8.45
CA ALA A 71 -6.27 8.06 7.52
C ALA A 71 -5.68 6.65 7.68
N GLU A 72 -5.46 6.20 8.91
CA GLU A 72 -4.99 4.83 9.20
C GLU A 72 -5.99 3.76 8.75
N VAL A 73 -7.29 3.97 8.96
CA VAL A 73 -8.34 3.06 8.47
C VAL A 73 -8.30 2.95 6.95
N MET A 74 -8.16 4.07 6.23
CA MET A 74 -8.03 4.07 4.77
C MET A 74 -6.78 3.32 4.32
N GLU A 75 -5.66 3.48 5.02
CA GLU A 75 -4.41 2.75 4.75
C GLU A 75 -4.58 1.24 4.95
N MET A 76 -5.21 0.82 6.05
CA MET A 76 -5.49 -0.61 6.31
C MET A 76 -6.37 -1.23 5.23
N VAL A 77 -7.37 -0.49 4.71
CA VAL A 77 -8.22 -0.96 3.60
C VAL A 77 -7.40 -1.15 2.33
N ARG A 78 -6.50 -0.19 2.00
CA ARG A 78 -5.56 -0.31 0.87
C ARG A 78 -4.69 -1.56 1.00
N TYR A 79 -4.06 -1.75 2.15
CA TYR A 79 -3.22 -2.92 2.40
C TYR A 79 -4.01 -4.23 2.33
N GLY A 80 -5.24 -4.26 2.83
CA GLY A 80 -6.11 -5.42 2.72
C GLY A 80 -6.33 -5.86 1.27
N VAL A 81 -6.61 -4.91 0.38
CA VAL A 81 -6.82 -5.17 -1.06
C VAL A 81 -5.52 -5.56 -1.76
N LEU A 82 -4.42 -4.84 -1.50
CA LEU A 82 -3.11 -5.13 -2.12
C LEU A 82 -2.52 -6.45 -1.62
N LYS A 83 -2.70 -6.75 -0.31
CA LYS A 83 -2.26 -8.01 0.32
C LYS A 83 -2.94 -9.25 -0.27
N ALA A 84 -4.09 -9.10 -0.92
CA ALA A 84 -4.84 -10.18 -1.56
C ALA A 84 -4.40 -10.47 -3.01
N GLY A 85 -3.33 -9.83 -3.54
CA GLY A 85 -2.81 -10.07 -4.88
C GLY A 85 -2.47 -11.54 -5.16
N SER A 86 -2.63 -11.99 -6.39
CA SER A 86 -2.49 -13.40 -6.79
C SER A 86 -1.03 -13.85 -7.01
N THR A 87 -0.15 -12.92 -7.43
CA THR A 87 1.26 -13.24 -7.70
C THR A 87 2.05 -13.27 -6.38
N VAL A 88 2.31 -14.49 -5.87
CA VAL A 88 3.01 -14.69 -4.59
C VAL A 88 4.35 -15.38 -4.81
N ILE A 89 5.39 -14.86 -4.18
CA ILE A 89 6.74 -15.39 -4.16
C ILE A 89 7.10 -15.69 -2.70
N TYR A 90 7.42 -16.94 -2.41
CA TYR A 90 7.83 -17.34 -1.07
C TYR A 90 9.36 -17.21 -0.92
N ALA A 91 9.83 -16.74 0.24
CA ALA A 91 11.26 -16.62 0.53
C ALA A 91 11.95 -18.01 0.46
N ASN A 92 11.26 -19.03 0.95
CA ASN A 92 11.64 -20.44 0.80
C ASN A 92 10.39 -21.32 0.71
N GLY A 93 10.58 -22.55 0.22
CA GLY A 93 9.47 -23.48 0.03
C GLY A 93 8.52 -23.11 -1.11
N SER A 94 7.37 -23.78 -1.16
CA SER A 94 6.32 -23.60 -2.17
C SER A 94 5.00 -23.07 -1.59
N SER A 95 4.94 -22.89 -0.28
CA SER A 95 3.74 -22.40 0.41
C SER A 95 4.12 -21.52 1.60
N ARG A 96 3.17 -20.75 2.09
CA ARG A 96 3.36 -19.89 3.26
C ARG A 96 3.76 -20.67 4.50
N SER A 97 3.19 -21.84 4.71
CA SER A 97 3.47 -22.72 5.87
C SER A 97 4.90 -23.28 5.91
N ALA A 98 5.67 -23.17 4.83
CA ALA A 98 7.06 -23.59 4.77
C ALA A 98 8.06 -22.47 5.09
N ILE A 99 7.61 -21.23 5.25
CA ILE A 99 8.48 -20.07 5.41
C ILE A 99 9.14 -20.07 6.79
N ASN A 100 10.48 -20.05 6.80
CA ASN A 100 11.32 -19.91 8.00
C ASN A 100 12.62 -19.15 7.71
N THR A 101 12.65 -18.33 6.67
CA THR A 101 13.80 -17.52 6.29
C THR A 101 13.39 -16.08 6.04
N ALA A 102 14.32 -15.14 6.28
CA ALA A 102 14.15 -13.74 5.95
C ALA A 102 14.15 -13.50 4.43
N ILE A 103 13.81 -12.27 4.04
CA ILE A 103 13.85 -11.85 2.65
C ILE A 103 15.27 -11.97 2.07
N SER A 104 15.38 -12.45 0.84
CA SER A 104 16.64 -12.60 0.14
C SER A 104 16.67 -11.83 -1.18
N LEU A 105 17.88 -11.47 -1.64
CA LEU A 105 18.07 -10.81 -2.93
C LEU A 105 17.52 -11.65 -4.09
N ASN A 106 17.61 -12.99 -4.00
CA ASN A 106 17.06 -13.88 -5.00
C ASN A 106 15.54 -13.80 -5.10
N ALA A 107 14.83 -13.62 -3.97
CA ALA A 107 13.38 -13.44 -3.97
C ALA A 107 12.99 -12.11 -4.66
N ILE A 108 13.76 -11.05 -4.41
CA ILE A 108 13.59 -9.74 -5.04
C ILE A 108 13.81 -9.83 -6.55
N ARG A 109 14.88 -10.51 -6.99
CA ARG A 109 15.18 -10.73 -8.43
C ARG A 109 14.14 -11.60 -9.14
N LYS A 110 13.56 -12.59 -8.44
CA LYS A 110 12.41 -13.35 -8.97
C LYS A 110 11.20 -12.43 -9.19
N ALA A 111 10.94 -11.52 -8.27
CA ALA A 111 9.86 -10.55 -8.40
C ALA A 111 10.10 -9.61 -9.59
N ALA A 112 11.32 -9.06 -9.73
CA ALA A 112 11.72 -8.24 -10.88
C ALA A 112 11.44 -8.96 -12.20
N ARG A 113 11.96 -10.18 -12.34
CA ARG A 113 11.76 -10.98 -13.53
C ARG A 113 10.29 -11.25 -13.85
N THR A 114 9.48 -11.51 -12.83
CA THR A 114 8.03 -11.74 -13.02
C THR A 114 7.33 -10.47 -13.50
N LEU A 115 7.61 -9.32 -12.89
CA LEU A 115 7.03 -8.03 -13.28
C LEU A 115 7.46 -7.61 -14.69
N GLU A 116 8.73 -7.77 -15.02
CA GLU A 116 9.27 -7.45 -16.35
C GLU A 116 8.73 -8.38 -17.44
N SER A 117 8.57 -9.69 -17.15
CA SER A 117 7.94 -10.62 -18.09
C SER A 117 6.49 -10.26 -18.37
N ASN A 118 5.79 -9.70 -17.39
CA ASN A 118 4.44 -9.16 -17.53
C ASN A 118 4.40 -7.75 -18.14
N ARG A 119 5.57 -7.19 -18.54
CA ARG A 119 5.69 -5.83 -19.09
C ARG A 119 5.17 -4.75 -18.14
N SER A 120 5.29 -4.95 -16.83
CA SER A 120 4.96 -3.95 -15.83
C SER A 120 5.91 -2.76 -15.95
N ARG A 121 5.38 -1.55 -15.87
CA ARG A 121 6.17 -0.33 -15.88
C ARG A 121 6.61 0.03 -14.47
N ARG A 122 7.81 0.64 -14.36
CA ARG A 122 8.32 1.18 -13.11
C ARG A 122 7.57 2.45 -12.75
N VAL A 123 7.40 2.71 -11.48
CA VAL A 123 6.75 3.94 -10.98
C VAL A 123 7.69 5.11 -11.19
N THR A 124 7.38 5.97 -12.16
CA THR A 124 8.23 7.12 -12.54
C THR A 124 7.55 8.47 -12.33
N SER A 125 6.21 8.48 -12.28
CA SER A 125 5.42 9.68 -12.56
C SER A 125 5.18 10.60 -11.36
N ARG A 126 5.61 10.23 -10.14
CA ARG A 126 5.25 11.04 -8.97
C ARG A 126 6.07 12.32 -8.76
N LEU A 127 7.22 12.46 -9.42
CA LEU A 127 8.06 13.64 -9.28
C LEU A 127 8.81 13.93 -10.59
N ALA A 128 8.07 14.32 -11.63
CA ALA A 128 8.73 14.98 -12.75
C ALA A 128 9.37 16.28 -12.24
N PRO A 129 10.66 16.55 -12.52
CA PRO A 129 11.28 17.82 -12.15
C PRO A 129 10.55 18.95 -12.89
N GLY A 130 9.92 19.84 -12.14
CA GLY A 130 9.25 21.03 -12.63
C GLY A 130 10.00 22.29 -12.16
N VAL A 131 9.73 23.44 -12.80
CA VAL A 131 10.34 24.72 -12.45
C VAL A 131 10.09 25.10 -10.98
N ASN A 132 9.00 24.59 -10.39
CA ASN A 132 8.60 24.87 -8.99
C ASN A 132 8.99 23.76 -7.99
N PHE A 133 9.51 22.63 -8.48
CA PHE A 133 9.99 21.54 -7.63
C PHE A 133 11.46 21.29 -7.95
N GLY A 134 12.30 21.39 -6.93
CA GLY A 134 13.76 21.32 -7.08
C GLY A 134 14.23 20.21 -8.03
N THR A 135 15.28 20.51 -8.73
CA THR A 135 15.88 19.86 -9.92
C THR A 135 16.36 18.41 -9.76
N ARG A 136 16.05 17.71 -8.64
CA ARG A 136 16.49 16.33 -8.43
C ARG A 136 15.44 15.35 -8.94
N ALA A 137 15.82 14.55 -9.93
CA ALA A 137 14.99 13.49 -10.47
C ALA A 137 14.83 12.32 -9.47
N VAL A 138 13.67 11.68 -9.49
CA VAL A 138 13.45 10.38 -8.84
C VAL A 138 13.78 9.30 -9.86
N GLN A 139 14.66 8.38 -9.48
CA GLN A 139 15.00 7.26 -10.36
C GLN A 139 13.77 6.33 -10.49
N PRO A 140 13.44 5.88 -11.72
CA PRO A 140 12.39 4.91 -11.95
C PRO A 140 12.63 3.61 -11.16
N ALA A 141 11.67 3.16 -10.36
CA ALA A 141 11.79 1.94 -9.59
C ALA A 141 10.42 1.33 -9.31
N TYR A 142 10.40 0.05 -8.97
CA TYR A 142 9.25 -0.57 -8.33
C TYR A 142 9.23 -0.20 -6.85
N VAL A 143 8.04 -0.05 -6.27
CA VAL A 143 7.89 0.30 -4.86
C VAL A 143 7.51 -0.95 -4.07
N ILE A 144 8.21 -1.20 -2.98
CA ILE A 144 7.93 -2.29 -2.03
C ILE A 144 7.42 -1.68 -0.73
N PHE A 145 6.23 -2.07 -0.32
CA PHE A 145 5.73 -1.77 1.03
C PHE A 145 6.06 -2.95 1.95
N CYS A 146 6.63 -2.63 3.11
CA CYS A 146 7.02 -3.62 4.13
C CYS A 146 6.66 -3.15 5.54
N HIS A 147 6.62 -4.09 6.49
CA HIS A 147 6.48 -3.77 7.90
C HIS A 147 7.78 -3.22 8.49
N THR A 148 7.67 -2.42 9.55
CA THR A 148 8.83 -1.85 10.25
C THR A 148 9.77 -2.90 10.83
N ASP A 149 9.28 -4.05 11.27
CA ASP A 149 10.10 -5.14 11.81
C ASP A 149 11.09 -5.68 10.78
N ALA A 150 10.73 -5.66 9.50
CA ALA A 150 11.58 -6.16 8.42
C ALA A 150 12.73 -5.21 8.03
N VAL A 151 12.80 -4.01 8.59
CA VAL A 151 13.80 -2.98 8.23
C VAL A 151 15.23 -3.48 8.44
N SER A 152 15.48 -4.23 9.52
CA SER A 152 16.82 -4.81 9.80
C SER A 152 17.25 -5.77 8.70
N ASP A 153 16.40 -6.70 8.31
CA ASP A 153 16.71 -7.68 7.26
C ASP A 153 16.89 -7.03 5.88
N ILE A 154 16.10 -6.00 5.57
CA ILE A 154 16.24 -5.23 4.34
C ILE A 154 17.60 -4.52 4.29
N ARG A 155 18.03 -3.91 5.39
CA ARG A 155 19.34 -3.23 5.47
C ARG A 155 20.53 -4.18 5.34
N ASN A 156 20.33 -5.47 5.64
CA ASN A 156 21.34 -6.51 5.49
C ASN A 156 21.39 -7.10 4.06
N LEU A 157 20.52 -6.66 3.15
CA LEU A 157 20.55 -7.14 1.76
C LEU A 157 21.83 -6.66 1.06
N PRO A 158 22.50 -7.54 0.28
CA PRO A 158 23.63 -7.15 -0.55
C PRO A 158 23.25 -6.07 -1.56
N GLY A 159 24.02 -4.99 -1.64
CA GLY A 159 23.74 -3.87 -2.55
C GLY A 159 22.63 -2.92 -2.11
N PHE A 160 22.19 -3.00 -0.84
CA PHE A 160 21.27 -2.04 -0.29
C PHE A 160 21.93 -0.66 -0.15
N THR A 161 21.26 0.37 -0.67
CA THR A 161 21.67 1.77 -0.62
C THR A 161 20.69 2.55 0.27
N ARG A 162 21.20 3.21 1.30
CA ARG A 162 20.38 4.03 2.21
C ARG A 162 19.92 5.32 1.53
N VAL A 163 18.83 5.91 2.02
CA VAL A 163 18.31 7.19 1.51
C VAL A 163 19.37 8.31 1.58
N GLU A 164 20.19 8.31 2.63
CA GLU A 164 21.26 9.29 2.83
C GLU A 164 22.35 9.19 1.74
N GLU A 165 22.49 8.03 1.10
CA GLU A 165 23.52 7.72 0.10
C GLU A 165 23.05 7.96 -1.34
N TYR A 166 21.82 8.41 -1.56
CA TYR A 166 21.23 8.60 -2.91
C TYR A 166 21.88 9.70 -3.77
N GLY A 167 22.77 10.50 -3.20
CA GLY A 167 23.49 11.57 -3.90
C GLY A 167 22.54 12.61 -4.49
N SER A 168 22.34 12.59 -5.81
CA SER A 168 21.51 13.56 -6.52
C SER A 168 20.03 13.19 -6.61
N PHE A 169 19.63 11.97 -6.25
CA PHE A 169 18.23 11.53 -6.31
C PHE A 169 17.47 11.85 -5.01
N LYS A 170 16.17 12.08 -5.14
CA LYS A 170 15.28 12.27 -3.99
C LYS A 170 14.56 10.96 -3.64
N PRO A 171 14.20 10.77 -2.34
CA PRO A 171 13.30 9.70 -1.96
C PRO A 171 11.90 9.92 -2.54
N ILE A 172 11.18 8.83 -2.80
CA ILE A 172 9.79 8.87 -3.27
C ILE A 172 8.85 9.28 -2.13
N HIS A 173 9.17 8.88 -0.90
CA HIS A 173 8.34 9.08 0.29
C HIS A 173 9.21 9.31 1.53
N ASP A 174 8.69 10.06 2.51
CA ASP A 174 9.41 10.36 3.76
C ASP A 174 9.74 9.11 4.60
N ARG A 175 8.96 8.04 4.46
CA ARG A 175 9.20 6.74 5.11
C ARG A 175 9.98 5.76 4.25
N GLU A 176 10.63 6.22 3.21
CA GLU A 176 11.53 5.39 2.41
C GLU A 176 12.78 5.02 3.23
N ILE A 177 13.13 3.74 3.24
CA ILE A 177 14.29 3.22 3.97
C ILE A 177 15.54 3.27 3.11
N GLY A 178 15.38 2.94 1.84
CA GLY A 178 16.46 2.81 0.88
C GLY A 178 16.03 2.08 -0.39
N ALA A 179 17.00 1.82 -1.24
CA ALA A 179 16.84 1.12 -2.49
C ALA A 179 17.75 -0.10 -2.58
N CYS A 180 17.29 -1.13 -3.27
CA CYS A 180 18.10 -2.28 -3.64
C CYS A 180 17.77 -2.65 -5.09
N GLU A 181 18.76 -2.59 -5.97
CA GLU A 181 18.59 -2.79 -7.41
C GLU A 181 17.46 -1.87 -7.96
N ASP A 182 16.41 -2.45 -8.54
CA ASP A 182 15.29 -1.73 -9.15
C ASP A 182 14.14 -1.42 -8.17
N PHE A 183 14.33 -1.65 -6.89
CA PHE A 183 13.28 -1.55 -5.88
C PHE A 183 13.58 -0.50 -4.82
N ARG A 184 12.52 0.20 -4.40
CA ARG A 184 12.56 1.14 -3.27
C ARG A 184 11.64 0.66 -2.18
N PHE A 185 12.12 0.67 -0.95
CA PHE A 185 11.44 0.14 0.21
C PHE A 185 10.82 1.27 1.03
N ILE A 186 9.51 1.17 1.26
CA ILE A 186 8.75 2.06 2.13
C ILE A 186 8.23 1.24 3.30
N SER A 187 8.55 1.65 4.53
CA SER A 187 8.09 0.95 5.73
C SER A 187 6.80 1.56 6.29
N SER A 188 5.89 0.69 6.74
CA SER A 188 4.68 1.09 7.44
C SER A 188 4.37 0.11 8.58
N PRO A 189 4.07 0.59 9.81
CA PRO A 189 3.67 -0.27 10.91
C PRO A 189 2.27 -0.88 10.74
N LEU A 190 1.48 -0.35 9.80
CA LEU A 190 0.10 -0.80 9.54
C LEU A 190 0.02 -2.06 8.69
N LEU A 191 1.11 -2.44 8.02
CA LEU A 191 1.18 -3.65 7.17
C LEU A 191 1.43 -4.91 8.02
N LYS A 192 0.40 -5.36 8.73
CA LYS A 192 0.50 -6.49 9.67
C LYS A 192 0.88 -7.80 8.99
N SER A 193 1.67 -8.61 9.70
CA SER A 193 2.04 -9.98 9.33
C SER A 193 0.82 -10.92 9.25
N PHE A 194 1.03 -12.08 8.64
CA PHE A 194 0.18 -13.26 8.82
C PHE A 194 0.69 -14.00 10.05
N ALA A 195 0.04 -13.78 11.19
CA ALA A 195 0.47 -14.33 12.47
C ALA A 195 0.49 -15.87 12.45
N ALA A 196 1.57 -16.47 12.96
CA ALA A 196 1.76 -17.91 13.08
C ALA A 196 1.46 -18.73 11.80
N ALA A 197 1.67 -18.15 10.62
CA ALA A 197 1.31 -18.76 9.34
C ALA A 197 2.47 -19.46 8.62
N GLY A 198 3.68 -19.34 9.14
CA GLY A 198 4.89 -19.95 8.61
C GLY A 198 5.20 -21.32 9.21
N SER A 199 6.46 -21.73 9.09
CA SER A 199 6.94 -23.02 9.59
C SER A 199 6.93 -23.07 11.12
N ALA A 200 6.71 -24.28 11.66
CA ALA A 200 6.89 -24.57 13.08
C ALA A 200 8.38 -24.52 13.51
N THR A 201 9.31 -24.66 12.56
CA THR A 201 10.75 -24.48 12.82
C THR A 201 11.08 -22.99 12.72
N LEU A 202 11.26 -22.32 13.85
CA LEU A 202 11.44 -20.87 13.93
C LEU A 202 12.73 -20.37 13.27
N ASN A 203 13.81 -21.13 13.32
CA ASN A 203 15.10 -20.82 12.67
C ASN A 203 15.58 -19.35 12.93
N GLY A 204 15.35 -18.84 14.15
CA GLY A 204 15.69 -17.44 14.51
C GLY A 204 14.74 -16.38 13.94
N MET A 205 13.62 -16.78 13.36
CA MET A 205 12.60 -15.86 12.86
C MET A 205 11.61 -15.45 13.96
N LEU A 206 11.05 -14.26 13.83
CA LEU A 206 10.09 -13.70 14.77
C LEU A 206 8.79 -14.53 14.78
N SER A 207 8.30 -14.81 15.99
CA SER A 207 7.02 -15.48 16.24
C SER A 207 6.38 -14.90 17.49
N VAL A 208 5.32 -14.14 17.34
CA VAL A 208 4.60 -13.54 18.47
C VAL A 208 3.89 -14.61 19.31
N GLY A 209 3.42 -15.68 18.70
CA GLY A 209 2.75 -16.80 19.39
C GLY A 209 3.67 -17.95 19.82
N ALA A 210 4.98 -17.86 19.59
CA ALA A 210 6.01 -18.87 19.88
C ALA A 210 5.75 -20.27 19.28
N ALA A 211 4.76 -20.41 18.40
CA ALA A 211 4.41 -21.70 17.77
C ALA A 211 4.95 -21.83 16.35
N ASN A 212 4.63 -20.87 15.50
CA ASN A 212 5.03 -20.84 14.09
C ASN A 212 5.59 -19.45 13.75
N VAL A 213 6.41 -19.40 12.71
CA VAL A 213 6.97 -18.13 12.18
C VAL A 213 5.85 -17.18 11.72
N ASP A 214 5.96 -15.92 12.08
CA ASP A 214 5.12 -14.87 11.55
C ASP A 214 5.59 -14.48 10.14
N VAL A 215 4.69 -14.56 9.17
CA VAL A 215 5.01 -14.29 7.78
C VAL A 215 4.65 -12.86 7.43
N TYR A 216 5.64 -12.10 6.99
CA TYR A 216 5.48 -10.71 6.59
C TYR A 216 5.32 -10.59 5.09
N PRO A 217 4.27 -9.88 4.63
CA PRO A 217 4.09 -9.60 3.21
C PRO A 217 4.91 -8.37 2.80
N PHE A 218 5.69 -8.49 1.75
CA PHE A 218 6.33 -7.40 1.03
C PHE A 218 5.54 -7.18 -0.25
N ILE A 219 4.78 -6.10 -0.32
CA ILE A 219 3.88 -5.79 -1.43
C ILE A 219 4.64 -4.95 -2.45
N ILE A 220 4.81 -5.49 -3.65
CA ILE A 220 5.50 -4.84 -4.74
C ILE A 220 4.47 -4.31 -5.72
N ILE A 221 4.58 -3.04 -6.05
CA ILE A 221 3.69 -2.36 -6.99
C ILE A 221 4.45 -1.79 -8.18
N GLY A 222 3.91 -2.01 -9.38
CA GLY A 222 4.25 -1.30 -10.59
C GLY A 222 3.25 -0.19 -10.90
N GLU A 223 3.44 0.49 -12.01
CA GLU A 223 2.51 1.50 -12.51
C GLU A 223 1.17 0.85 -12.91
N ASP A 224 0.06 1.53 -12.66
CA ASP A 224 -1.31 1.10 -13.03
C ASP A 224 -1.77 -0.26 -12.47
N CYS A 225 -1.14 -0.79 -11.40
CA CYS A 225 -1.55 -2.07 -10.82
C CYS A 225 -2.82 -1.97 -9.95
N TRP A 226 -3.10 -0.81 -9.37
CA TRP A 226 -4.25 -0.57 -8.51
C TRP A 226 -4.83 0.82 -8.70
N GLY A 227 -6.07 1.01 -8.29
CA GLY A 227 -6.77 2.29 -8.34
C GLY A 227 -7.56 2.56 -7.08
N GLN A 228 -7.82 3.83 -6.84
CA GLN A 228 -8.59 4.33 -5.72
C GLN A 228 -9.80 5.08 -6.27
N VAL A 229 -10.96 4.83 -5.69
CA VAL A 229 -12.20 5.49 -6.06
C VAL A 229 -12.75 6.21 -4.84
N ALA A 230 -13.06 7.50 -5.02
CA ALA A 230 -13.73 8.32 -4.04
C ALA A 230 -15.06 8.81 -4.59
N LEU A 231 -16.03 9.08 -3.73
CA LEU A 231 -17.32 9.62 -4.15
C LEU A 231 -17.14 11.09 -4.59
N LYS A 232 -17.62 11.40 -5.79
CA LYS A 232 -17.55 12.77 -6.34
C LYS A 232 -18.26 13.76 -5.40
N GLY A 233 -17.56 14.80 -5.01
CA GLY A 233 -18.08 15.83 -4.08
C GLY A 233 -17.98 15.49 -2.59
N MET A 234 -17.64 14.24 -2.23
CA MET A 234 -17.48 13.79 -0.83
C MET A 234 -16.12 13.13 -0.59
N SER A 235 -15.12 13.47 -1.37
CA SER A 235 -13.76 12.93 -1.24
C SER A 235 -12.96 13.58 -0.10
N ALA A 236 -13.36 14.78 0.34
CA ALA A 236 -12.71 15.46 1.45
C ALA A 236 -13.29 14.98 2.78
N ILE A 237 -12.40 14.64 3.71
CA ILE A 237 -12.76 14.34 5.09
C ILE A 237 -13.19 15.64 5.75
N LYS A 238 -14.45 15.72 6.18
CA LYS A 238 -14.96 16.88 6.93
C LYS A 238 -15.27 16.44 8.35
N PRO A 239 -14.53 16.93 9.35
CA PRO A 239 -14.87 16.67 10.74
C PRO A 239 -16.17 17.37 11.11
N VAL A 240 -17.01 16.69 11.87
CA VAL A 240 -18.23 17.22 12.44
C VAL A 240 -18.03 17.30 13.94
N VAL A 241 -18.19 18.49 14.51
CA VAL A 241 -18.07 18.73 15.96
C VAL A 241 -19.43 19.12 16.49
N LEU A 242 -19.98 18.32 17.40
CA LEU A 242 -21.17 18.63 18.17
C LEU A 242 -20.74 18.96 19.61
N LYS A 243 -20.84 20.24 19.99
CA LYS A 243 -20.47 20.68 21.32
C LYS A 243 -21.37 20.05 22.38
N ALA A 244 -20.83 19.83 23.59
CA ALA A 244 -21.60 19.27 24.71
C ALA A 244 -22.82 20.11 25.08
N SER A 245 -22.76 21.43 24.87
CA SER A 245 -23.88 22.34 25.14
C SER A 245 -25.08 22.21 24.19
N GLN A 246 -24.93 21.45 23.09
CA GLN A 246 -26.03 21.22 22.15
C GLN A 246 -27.00 20.16 22.70
N THR A 247 -28.18 20.58 23.10
CA THR A 247 -29.23 19.68 23.55
C THR A 247 -30.00 19.08 22.38
N ASN A 248 -30.24 17.80 22.43
CA ASN A 248 -31.05 17.07 21.46
C ASN A 248 -31.79 15.92 22.18
N HIS A 249 -32.65 15.19 21.46
CA HIS A 249 -33.43 14.10 22.05
C HIS A 249 -32.55 12.99 22.69
N ALA A 250 -31.37 12.73 22.17
CA ALA A 250 -30.43 11.75 22.72
C ALA A 250 -29.52 12.32 23.83
N ASN A 251 -29.45 13.64 23.97
CA ASN A 251 -28.62 14.35 24.95
C ASN A 251 -29.40 15.58 25.51
N PRO A 252 -30.52 15.38 26.25
CA PRO A 252 -31.40 16.46 26.65
C PRO A 252 -30.77 17.44 27.66
N LEU A 253 -29.78 16.98 28.43
CA LEU A 253 -29.07 17.82 29.41
C LEU A 253 -27.74 18.39 28.86
N GLY A 254 -27.39 18.13 27.59
CA GLY A 254 -26.14 18.63 27.03
C GLY A 254 -24.89 18.14 27.73
N GLN A 255 -24.89 16.88 28.23
CA GLN A 255 -23.77 16.34 29.01
C GLN A 255 -22.62 15.78 28.14
N PHE A 256 -22.88 15.52 26.86
CA PHE A 256 -21.93 14.88 25.96
C PHE A 256 -21.79 15.67 24.68
N GLY A 257 -20.53 15.84 24.27
CA GLY A 257 -20.17 16.28 22.92
C GLY A 257 -19.63 15.13 22.08
N TYR A 258 -19.64 15.32 20.77
CA TYR A 258 -19.17 14.33 19.80
C TYR A 258 -18.27 14.99 18.75
N VAL A 259 -17.19 14.33 18.42
CA VAL A 259 -16.31 14.68 17.30
C VAL A 259 -16.21 13.46 16.40
N GLY A 260 -16.50 13.61 15.14
CA GLY A 260 -16.42 12.51 14.19
C GLY A 260 -16.21 12.96 12.77
N ALA A 261 -15.79 12.04 11.94
CA ALA A 261 -15.67 12.27 10.50
C ALA A 261 -16.02 10.99 9.74
N SER A 262 -16.49 11.15 8.53
CA SER A 262 -16.75 10.03 7.62
C SER A 262 -16.28 10.34 6.21
N THR A 263 -15.93 9.30 5.47
CA THR A 263 -15.55 9.37 4.07
C THR A 263 -16.04 8.16 3.30
N TRP A 264 -16.24 8.36 1.99
CA TRP A 264 -16.55 7.28 1.06
C TRP A 264 -15.28 6.89 0.30
N PHE A 265 -14.92 5.64 0.37
CA PHE A 265 -13.67 5.16 -0.17
C PHE A 265 -13.78 3.71 -0.65
N ALA A 266 -13.08 3.41 -1.73
CA ALA A 266 -12.83 2.03 -2.16
C ALA A 266 -11.49 1.95 -2.88
N THR A 267 -10.82 0.83 -2.70
CA THR A 267 -9.58 0.47 -3.41
C THR A 267 -9.83 -0.78 -4.21
N VAL A 268 -9.28 -0.84 -5.41
CA VAL A 268 -9.42 -1.99 -6.30
C VAL A 268 -8.09 -2.29 -6.99
N ARG A 269 -7.80 -3.57 -7.20
CA ARG A 269 -6.70 -4.00 -8.05
C ARG A 269 -7.16 -3.92 -9.51
N LEU A 270 -6.39 -3.24 -10.34
CA LEU A 270 -6.66 -3.08 -11.77
C LEU A 270 -6.01 -4.21 -12.56
N ASN A 271 -4.74 -4.49 -12.26
CA ASN A 271 -3.99 -5.55 -12.92
C ASN A 271 -3.11 -6.30 -11.93
N ASP A 272 -3.48 -7.53 -11.59
CA ASP A 272 -2.71 -8.39 -10.69
C ASP A 272 -1.35 -8.80 -11.26
N ALA A 273 -1.17 -8.78 -12.58
CA ALA A 273 0.12 -9.09 -13.22
C ALA A 273 1.19 -8.00 -13.01
N PHE A 274 0.78 -6.76 -12.70
CA PHE A 274 1.66 -5.62 -12.45
C PHE A 274 2.01 -5.44 -10.98
N MET A 275 1.60 -6.37 -10.14
CA MET A 275 1.96 -6.42 -8.73
C MET A 275 2.45 -7.80 -8.36
N ALA A 276 3.29 -7.86 -7.33
CA ALA A 276 3.77 -9.10 -6.75
C ALA A 276 3.83 -8.97 -5.23
N ARG A 277 3.75 -10.09 -4.54
CA ARG A 277 3.91 -10.15 -3.09
C ARG A 277 5.01 -11.15 -2.76
N ILE A 278 6.05 -10.71 -2.06
CA ILE A 278 7.02 -11.61 -1.43
C ILE A 278 6.54 -11.89 -0.02
N GLU A 279 6.51 -13.14 0.37
CA GLU A 279 6.23 -13.59 1.73
C GLU A 279 7.50 -14.16 2.35
N ALA A 280 7.95 -13.57 3.45
CA ALA A 280 9.16 -13.93 4.16
C ALA A 280 8.97 -13.87 5.67
N GLY A 281 9.81 -14.59 6.42
CA GLY A 281 9.98 -14.34 7.84
C GLY A 281 10.77 -13.06 8.10
N VAL A 282 10.84 -12.65 9.35
CA VAL A 282 11.67 -11.54 9.82
C VAL A 282 12.52 -12.05 10.98
N THR A 283 13.80 -11.69 11.01
CA THR A 283 14.74 -12.11 12.04
C THR A 283 14.33 -11.56 13.41
N ALA A 284 14.29 -12.42 14.42
CA ALA A 284 14.14 -11.97 15.81
C ALA A 284 15.41 -11.26 16.25
N LEU A 285 15.28 -10.00 16.68
CA LEU A 285 16.40 -9.14 17.16
C LEU A 285 16.60 -9.29 18.65
#